data_ed81929142543466a12577f648e3e6d0
#
_entry.id   ed81929142543466a12577f648e3e6d0
#
_cell.length_a   1.000
_cell.length_b   1.000
_cell.length_c   1.000
_cell.angle_alpha   90.00
_cell.angle_beta   90.00
_cell.angle_gamma   90.00
#
_symmetry.space_group_name_H-M   'P 1'
#
loop_
_entity.id
_entity.type
_entity.pdbx_description
1 polymer ?
#
loop_
_entity_poly.entity_id
_entity_poly.type
_entity_poly.pdbx_seq_one_letter_code
_entity_poly.pdbx_strand_id
1 'polypeptide(L)'
;PGIRAFQKAVSLLGAPIGHDLCIISLSDLMTPWLRIEKRIRAAAIGDFVTAIYNPKSEGRYWQLHRLKELFLEERAPETPVGYVRQAGREEQVVNLTTLAEFDPEQVDMFTVILIGNSQSYEADGKFITPRGYYGEIKMKTDVGIGQDIMIRSFRTIEKELKNKEIPLDKKWALLHAIHTTADFDMENILRIDDHAVASLYGKFSRGEVRTIITDVTMAASGIRKGALQRIGIEVKCYLQDERTVQLATEKGITRTQAGIRLAVQEHPSALYVFGNAPTALMELCDLIRKGKAIPAGIIAAPVGFVHVQESKHMVKPFVSIPKLIIEGRKGGSNLAATLVNAILCYNDAKQLKPGRDV
;
A
#
# COMPACT_ATOMS: atom_id res chain seq x y z
N PRO A 1 11.38 -13.32 -46.54
CA PRO A 1 10.91 -13.22 -45.16
C PRO A 1 9.49 -13.80 -45.08
N GLY A 2 9.36 -15.00 -44.49
CA GLY A 2 8.08 -15.69 -44.36
C GLY A 2 7.34 -15.29 -43.05
N ILE A 3 6.02 -15.46 -43.06
CA ILE A 3 5.19 -15.35 -41.86
C ILE A 3 5.51 -16.55 -40.96
N ARG A 4 5.84 -16.33 -39.71
CA ARG A 4 6.06 -17.41 -38.75
C ARG A 4 4.76 -18.13 -38.41
N ALA A 5 4.81 -19.44 -38.17
CA ALA A 5 3.62 -20.26 -37.92
C ALA A 5 2.73 -19.71 -36.79
N PHE A 6 3.29 -19.14 -35.71
CA PHE A 6 2.47 -18.55 -34.64
C PHE A 6 1.67 -17.33 -35.14
N GLN A 7 2.22 -16.50 -36.01
CA GLN A 7 1.51 -15.33 -36.55
C GLN A 7 0.27 -15.76 -37.37
N LYS A 8 0.41 -16.85 -38.13
CA LYS A 8 -0.71 -17.44 -38.85
C LYS A 8 -1.71 -18.06 -37.88
N ALA A 9 -1.25 -18.77 -36.85
CA ALA A 9 -2.12 -19.33 -35.81
C ALA A 9 -2.91 -18.23 -35.08
N VAL A 10 -2.26 -17.10 -34.71
CA VAL A 10 -2.90 -15.92 -34.11
C VAL A 10 -4.05 -15.42 -34.98
N SER A 11 -3.84 -15.25 -36.29
CA SER A 11 -4.89 -14.75 -37.22
C SER A 11 -6.09 -15.68 -37.35
N LEU A 12 -5.93 -16.96 -37.04
CA LEU A 12 -7.01 -17.96 -37.09
C LEU A 12 -7.74 -18.04 -35.74
N LEU A 13 -7.06 -17.86 -34.66
CA LEU A 13 -7.62 -17.93 -33.29
C LEU A 13 -8.40 -16.64 -32.90
N GLY A 14 -8.12 -15.51 -33.55
CA GLY A 14 -8.74 -14.22 -33.18
C GLY A 14 -7.71 -13.12 -32.90
N ALA A 15 -7.70 -12.61 -31.68
CA ALA A 15 -6.75 -11.59 -31.21
C ALA A 15 -6.07 -12.03 -29.90
N PRO A 16 -5.36 -13.16 -29.88
CA PRO A 16 -4.79 -13.72 -28.64
C PRO A 16 -3.56 -12.94 -28.13
N ILE A 17 -2.99 -12.02 -28.89
CA ILE A 17 -1.82 -11.24 -28.52
C ILE A 17 -2.22 -9.79 -28.28
N GLY A 18 -2.13 -9.33 -27.02
CA GLY A 18 -2.38 -7.95 -26.62
C GLY A 18 -1.12 -7.08 -26.71
N HIS A 19 -0.25 -7.17 -25.69
CA HIS A 19 0.99 -6.42 -25.56
C HIS A 19 2.22 -7.30 -25.70
N ASP A 20 2.37 -8.24 -24.77
CA ASP A 20 3.58 -9.01 -24.59
C ASP A 20 3.41 -10.46 -25.06
N LEU A 21 4.42 -10.98 -25.70
CA LEU A 21 4.44 -12.34 -26.22
C LEU A 21 5.76 -13.02 -25.87
N CYS A 22 5.68 -14.18 -25.25
CA CYS A 22 6.81 -15.08 -25.09
C CYS A 22 6.72 -16.21 -26.14
N ILE A 23 7.84 -16.57 -26.75
CA ILE A 23 7.92 -17.68 -27.71
C ILE A 23 8.90 -18.71 -27.17
N ILE A 24 8.41 -19.94 -26.93
CA ILE A 24 9.19 -21.02 -26.35
C ILE A 24 9.14 -22.24 -27.29
N SER A 25 10.32 -22.82 -27.56
CA SER A 25 10.41 -24.11 -28.19
C SER A 25 10.63 -25.19 -27.13
N LEU A 26 9.85 -26.27 -27.18
CA LEU A 26 10.07 -27.45 -26.32
C LEU A 26 11.12 -28.41 -26.84
N SER A 27 11.78 -28.07 -27.96
CA SER A 27 12.88 -28.91 -28.49
C SER A 27 14.06 -28.91 -27.54
N ASP A 28 14.35 -30.05 -26.94
CA ASP A 28 15.45 -30.30 -26.01
C ASP A 28 16.70 -30.87 -26.71
N LEU A 29 16.68 -30.96 -28.03
CA LEU A 29 17.80 -31.47 -28.84
C LEU A 29 19.07 -30.65 -28.65
N MET A 30 18.96 -29.31 -28.67
CA MET A 30 20.09 -28.37 -28.55
C MET A 30 20.05 -27.58 -27.23
N THR A 31 18.98 -27.68 -26.44
CA THR A 31 18.79 -26.92 -25.20
C THR A 31 18.39 -27.88 -24.09
N PRO A 32 19.16 -27.99 -23.00
CA PRO A 32 18.79 -28.85 -21.88
C PRO A 32 17.43 -28.52 -21.30
N TRP A 33 16.65 -29.56 -20.96
CA TRP A 33 15.28 -29.39 -20.41
C TRP A 33 15.20 -28.41 -19.25
N LEU A 34 16.10 -28.48 -18.29
CA LEU A 34 16.11 -27.57 -17.13
C LEU A 34 16.15 -26.08 -17.54
N ARG A 35 16.76 -25.74 -18.66
CA ARG A 35 16.75 -24.37 -19.20
C ARG A 35 15.42 -24.04 -19.84
N ILE A 36 14.79 -24.99 -20.52
CA ILE A 36 13.46 -24.82 -21.10
C ILE A 36 12.42 -24.65 -19.97
N GLU A 37 12.45 -25.49 -18.95
CA GLU A 37 11.55 -25.39 -17.80
C GLU A 37 11.67 -24.03 -17.08
N LYS A 38 12.90 -23.53 -16.88
CA LYS A 38 13.12 -22.19 -16.31
C LYS A 38 12.47 -21.09 -17.15
N ARG A 39 12.48 -21.21 -18.48
CA ARG A 39 11.81 -20.24 -19.38
C ARG A 39 10.30 -20.35 -19.29
N ILE A 40 9.76 -21.56 -19.18
CA ILE A 40 8.33 -21.80 -18.99
C ILE A 40 7.85 -21.16 -17.69
N ARG A 41 8.55 -21.40 -16.58
CA ARG A 41 8.20 -20.76 -15.27
C ARG A 41 8.27 -19.24 -15.36
N ALA A 42 9.31 -18.69 -15.99
CA ALA A 42 9.43 -17.24 -16.16
C ALA A 42 8.28 -16.66 -17.01
N ALA A 43 7.84 -17.35 -18.05
CA ALA A 43 6.70 -16.92 -18.87
C ALA A 43 5.38 -17.02 -18.12
N ALA A 44 5.19 -18.05 -17.29
CA ALA A 44 4.01 -18.22 -16.45
C ALA A 44 3.94 -17.13 -15.37
N ILE A 45 5.00 -16.92 -14.58
CA ILE A 45 5.08 -15.88 -13.53
C ILE A 45 4.98 -14.48 -14.13
N GLY A 46 5.62 -14.22 -15.27
CA GLY A 46 5.62 -12.91 -15.94
C GLY A 46 4.32 -12.54 -16.65
N ASP A 47 3.32 -13.40 -16.59
CA ASP A 47 1.99 -13.20 -17.20
C ASP A 47 1.99 -12.95 -18.71
N PHE A 48 2.93 -13.55 -19.46
CA PHE A 48 3.01 -13.42 -20.91
C PHE A 48 2.01 -14.33 -21.62
N VAL A 49 1.36 -13.82 -22.67
CA VAL A 49 0.80 -14.71 -23.67
C VAL A 49 1.95 -15.53 -24.27
N THR A 50 1.82 -16.85 -24.32
CA THR A 50 2.94 -17.70 -24.66
C THR A 50 2.66 -18.59 -25.86
N ALA A 51 3.49 -18.48 -26.91
CA ALA A 51 3.46 -19.36 -28.08
C ALA A 51 4.47 -20.49 -27.92
N ILE A 52 4.00 -21.73 -28.09
CA ILE A 52 4.79 -22.95 -27.93
C ILE A 52 5.03 -23.59 -29.29
N TYR A 53 6.29 -23.80 -29.59
CA TYR A 53 6.77 -24.52 -30.75
C TYR A 53 7.29 -25.90 -30.40
N ASN A 54 7.27 -26.80 -31.39
CA ASN A 54 7.76 -28.19 -31.27
C ASN A 54 7.18 -28.87 -30.02
N PRO A 55 5.85 -28.87 -29.86
CA PRO A 55 5.21 -29.29 -28.63
C PRO A 55 5.41 -30.78 -28.32
N LYS A 56 5.47 -31.62 -29.34
CA LYS A 56 5.54 -33.09 -29.20
C LYS A 56 6.39 -33.74 -30.32
N SER A 57 7.05 -34.85 -30.01
CA SER A 57 7.68 -35.78 -30.98
C SER A 57 7.75 -37.14 -30.30
N GLU A 58 8.21 -38.19 -31.03
CA GLU A 58 8.37 -39.53 -30.43
C GLU A 58 9.20 -39.52 -29.14
N GLY A 59 10.28 -38.76 -29.09
CA GLY A 59 11.14 -38.64 -27.90
C GLY A 59 10.70 -37.57 -26.91
N ARG A 60 9.70 -36.72 -27.24
CA ARG A 60 9.20 -35.64 -26.41
C ARG A 60 7.71 -35.79 -26.16
N TYR A 61 7.32 -36.69 -25.29
CA TYR A 61 5.94 -37.01 -24.97
C TYR A 61 5.48 -36.40 -23.64
N TRP A 62 6.37 -36.20 -22.69
CA TRP A 62 6.07 -35.72 -21.31
C TRP A 62 6.27 -34.22 -21.12
N GLN A 63 7.08 -33.56 -21.94
CA GLN A 63 7.45 -32.14 -21.76
C GLN A 63 6.25 -31.21 -21.83
N LEU A 64 5.27 -31.52 -22.68
CA LEU A 64 4.06 -30.73 -22.82
C LEU A 64 3.10 -30.90 -21.62
N HIS A 65 3.06 -32.10 -21.03
CA HIS A 65 2.35 -32.32 -19.76
C HIS A 65 2.97 -31.48 -18.64
N ARG A 66 4.30 -31.50 -18.54
CA ARG A 66 5.00 -30.70 -17.54
C ARG A 66 4.80 -29.20 -17.75
N LEU A 67 4.75 -28.72 -18.98
CA LEU A 67 4.43 -27.34 -19.29
C LEU A 67 3.02 -26.98 -18.79
N LYS A 68 2.02 -27.83 -19.06
CA LYS A 68 0.65 -27.62 -18.60
C LYS A 68 0.59 -27.49 -17.07
N GLU A 69 1.26 -28.39 -16.34
CA GLU A 69 1.35 -28.31 -14.87
C GLU A 69 1.92 -26.97 -14.39
N LEU A 70 3.06 -26.55 -14.96
CA LEU A 70 3.74 -25.30 -14.61
C LEU A 70 2.89 -24.06 -14.86
N PHE A 71 2.10 -24.07 -15.94
CA PHE A 71 1.17 -22.96 -16.19
C PHE A 71 -0.03 -22.99 -15.23
N LEU A 72 -0.53 -24.16 -14.84
CA LEU A 72 -1.60 -24.30 -13.86
C LEU A 72 -1.18 -23.90 -12.43
N GLU A 73 0.12 -23.91 -12.11
CA GLU A 73 0.64 -23.36 -10.85
C GLU A 73 0.41 -21.84 -10.75
N GLU A 74 0.38 -21.12 -11.90
CA GLU A 74 0.38 -19.65 -11.96
C GLU A 74 -0.85 -19.05 -12.67
N ARG A 75 -1.63 -19.85 -13.37
CA ARG A 75 -2.77 -19.43 -14.20
C ARG A 75 -4.07 -20.07 -13.74
N ALA A 76 -5.16 -19.34 -13.95
CA ALA A 76 -6.49 -19.88 -13.75
C ALA A 76 -6.77 -21.07 -14.68
N PRO A 77 -7.45 -22.12 -14.22
CA PRO A 77 -7.83 -23.27 -15.05
C PRO A 77 -8.58 -22.91 -16.31
N GLU A 78 -9.35 -21.81 -16.30
CA GLU A 78 -10.17 -21.29 -17.40
C GLU A 78 -9.35 -20.49 -18.42
N THR A 79 -8.06 -20.28 -18.20
CA THR A 79 -7.18 -19.55 -19.15
C THR A 79 -7.30 -20.16 -20.54
N PRO A 80 -7.62 -19.38 -21.60
CA PRO A 80 -7.78 -19.92 -22.95
C PRO A 80 -6.48 -20.48 -23.50
N VAL A 81 -6.59 -21.62 -24.14
CA VAL A 81 -5.51 -22.27 -24.90
C VAL A 81 -6.00 -22.51 -26.33
N GLY A 82 -5.36 -21.86 -27.29
CA GLY A 82 -5.62 -22.10 -28.70
C GLY A 82 -4.49 -22.89 -29.33
N TYR A 83 -4.80 -23.92 -30.12
CA TYR A 83 -3.78 -24.64 -30.88
C TYR A 83 -4.18 -24.85 -32.32
N VAL A 84 -3.21 -24.68 -33.20
CA VAL A 84 -3.41 -24.78 -34.66
C VAL A 84 -2.42 -25.77 -35.24
N ARG A 85 -2.95 -26.83 -35.78
CA ARG A 85 -2.20 -27.81 -36.53
C ARG A 85 -2.08 -27.35 -37.98
N GLN A 86 -0.92 -27.47 -38.60
CA GLN A 86 -0.63 -27.14 -39.98
C GLN A 86 -1.13 -25.76 -40.43
N ALA A 87 -0.91 -24.73 -39.64
CA ALA A 87 -1.39 -23.37 -39.85
C ALA A 87 -1.07 -22.85 -41.28
N GLY A 88 -2.11 -22.54 -42.05
CA GLY A 88 -2.02 -22.04 -43.44
C GLY A 88 -1.79 -23.11 -44.48
N ARG A 89 -2.01 -24.39 -44.18
CA ARG A 89 -1.95 -25.52 -45.11
C ARG A 89 -3.35 -26.13 -45.31
N GLU A 90 -3.50 -27.03 -46.30
CA GLU A 90 -4.78 -27.67 -46.63
C GLU A 90 -5.39 -28.43 -45.44
N GLU A 91 -4.56 -29.14 -44.67
CA GLU A 91 -5.00 -29.91 -43.50
C GLU A 91 -5.03 -29.07 -42.19
N GLN A 92 -5.28 -27.78 -42.28
CA GLN A 92 -5.34 -26.92 -41.12
C GLN A 92 -6.50 -27.28 -40.18
N VAL A 93 -6.18 -27.45 -38.90
CA VAL A 93 -7.16 -27.64 -37.83
C VAL A 93 -6.93 -26.57 -36.76
N VAL A 94 -8.01 -25.90 -36.33
CA VAL A 94 -8.00 -24.85 -35.30
C VAL A 94 -8.84 -25.32 -34.15
N ASN A 95 -8.27 -25.30 -32.92
CA ASN A 95 -8.96 -25.65 -31.71
C ASN A 95 -8.77 -24.55 -30.65
N LEU A 96 -9.81 -24.33 -29.87
CA LEU A 96 -9.81 -23.44 -28.74
C LEU A 96 -10.38 -24.20 -27.53
N THR A 97 -9.73 -24.11 -26.38
CA THR A 97 -10.08 -24.81 -25.15
C THR A 97 -9.56 -24.02 -23.95
N THR A 98 -9.70 -24.54 -22.76
CA THR A 98 -9.12 -23.98 -21.53
C THR A 98 -7.84 -24.71 -21.14
N LEU A 99 -7.04 -24.10 -20.27
CA LEU A 99 -5.80 -24.69 -19.79
C LEU A 99 -6.06 -26.02 -19.02
N ALA A 100 -7.16 -26.08 -18.29
CA ALA A 100 -7.56 -27.30 -17.58
C ALA A 100 -7.97 -28.42 -18.55
N GLU A 101 -8.73 -28.11 -19.59
CA GLU A 101 -9.26 -29.08 -20.54
C GLU A 101 -8.28 -29.44 -21.65
N PHE A 102 -7.25 -28.62 -21.87
CA PHE A 102 -6.23 -28.88 -22.89
C PHE A 102 -5.58 -30.25 -22.70
N ASP A 103 -5.75 -31.10 -23.70
CA ASP A 103 -5.14 -32.45 -23.72
C ASP A 103 -3.87 -32.45 -24.57
N PRO A 104 -2.67 -32.62 -23.94
CA PRO A 104 -1.40 -32.74 -24.65
C PRO A 104 -1.32 -33.88 -25.67
N GLU A 105 -2.20 -34.88 -25.59
CA GLU A 105 -2.20 -36.00 -26.51
C GLU A 105 -2.82 -35.65 -27.89
N GLN A 106 -3.61 -34.59 -27.95
CA GLN A 106 -4.27 -34.14 -29.19
C GLN A 106 -3.39 -33.32 -30.12
N VAL A 107 -2.13 -33.06 -29.75
CA VAL A 107 -1.20 -32.27 -30.55
C VAL A 107 0.00 -33.09 -31.06
N ASP A 108 0.54 -32.67 -32.19
CA ASP A 108 1.70 -33.25 -32.81
C ASP A 108 2.80 -32.21 -33.10
N MET A 109 3.88 -32.64 -33.76
CA MET A 109 5.00 -31.77 -34.14
C MET A 109 4.62 -30.61 -35.08
N PHE A 110 3.51 -30.70 -35.80
CA PHE A 110 3.05 -29.70 -36.76
C PHE A 110 2.10 -28.68 -36.10
N THR A 111 1.95 -28.72 -34.81
CA THR A 111 1.05 -27.87 -34.02
C THR A 111 1.80 -26.71 -33.39
N VAL A 112 1.18 -25.52 -33.41
CA VAL A 112 1.55 -24.34 -32.61
C VAL A 112 0.47 -24.12 -31.57
N ILE A 113 0.89 -23.93 -30.30
CA ILE A 113 0.00 -23.70 -29.19
C ILE A 113 0.15 -22.27 -28.71
N LEU A 114 -0.93 -21.58 -28.41
CA LEU A 114 -0.95 -20.29 -27.71
C LEU A 114 -1.66 -20.46 -26.36
N ILE A 115 -1.03 -20.01 -25.30
CA ILE A 115 -1.56 -20.01 -23.93
C ILE A 115 -1.80 -18.56 -23.56
N GLY A 116 -2.98 -18.25 -23.07
CA GLY A 116 -3.38 -16.91 -22.62
C GLY A 116 -2.67 -16.44 -21.35
N ASN A 117 -2.89 -15.19 -21.04
CA ASN A 117 -2.50 -14.59 -19.77
C ASN A 117 -3.72 -14.36 -18.88
N SER A 118 -3.52 -13.72 -17.72
CA SER A 118 -4.60 -13.44 -16.74
C SER A 118 -5.75 -12.57 -17.28
N GLN A 119 -5.54 -11.87 -18.40
CA GLN A 119 -6.54 -11.00 -19.04
C GLN A 119 -7.20 -11.65 -20.27
N SER A 120 -6.72 -12.81 -20.68
CA SER A 120 -7.22 -13.51 -21.84
C SER A 120 -8.58 -14.17 -21.56
N TYR A 121 -9.44 -14.15 -22.56
CA TYR A 121 -10.76 -14.80 -22.49
C TYR A 121 -11.20 -15.29 -23.87
N GLU A 122 -12.22 -16.14 -23.89
CA GLU A 122 -12.92 -16.55 -25.09
C GLU A 122 -14.19 -15.69 -25.27
N ALA A 123 -14.44 -15.23 -26.50
CA ALA A 123 -15.70 -14.62 -26.90
C ALA A 123 -16.03 -14.99 -28.35
N ASP A 124 -17.24 -15.45 -28.57
CA ASP A 124 -17.75 -15.85 -29.89
C ASP A 124 -16.82 -16.83 -30.64
N GLY A 125 -16.29 -17.80 -29.94
CA GLY A 125 -15.34 -18.79 -30.47
C GLY A 125 -13.99 -18.20 -30.86
N LYS A 126 -13.62 -17.05 -30.31
CA LYS A 126 -12.35 -16.38 -30.54
C LYS A 126 -11.55 -16.24 -29.26
N PHE A 127 -10.27 -16.45 -29.36
CA PHE A 127 -9.30 -16.19 -28.31
C PHE A 127 -8.90 -14.72 -28.34
N ILE A 128 -9.19 -13.99 -27.26
CA ILE A 128 -8.96 -12.55 -27.15
C ILE A 128 -8.09 -12.26 -25.95
N THR A 129 -7.04 -11.47 -26.14
CA THR A 129 -6.29 -10.82 -25.07
C THR A 129 -6.39 -9.31 -25.30
N PRO A 130 -7.08 -8.57 -24.42
CA PRO A 130 -7.25 -7.13 -24.59
C PRO A 130 -5.89 -6.44 -24.55
N ARG A 131 -5.74 -5.41 -25.36
CA ARG A 131 -4.59 -4.52 -25.29
C ARG A 131 -4.67 -3.68 -24.03
N GLY A 132 -4.44 -4.16 -22.86
CA GLY A 132 -4.30 -3.45 -21.58
C GLY A 132 -4.31 -1.92 -21.55
N TYR A 133 -5.04 -1.27 -22.43
CA TYR A 133 -5.61 0.03 -22.13
C TYR A 133 -6.52 -0.29 -20.96
N TYR A 134 -6.03 -0.10 -19.76
CA TYR A 134 -6.87 0.00 -18.57
C TYR A 134 -8.05 0.82 -19.02
N GLY A 135 -9.20 0.13 -19.18
CA GLY A 135 -10.37 0.72 -19.82
C GLY A 135 -10.56 2.07 -19.22
N GLU A 136 -10.86 3.08 -20.04
CA GLU A 136 -10.90 4.49 -19.68
C GLU A 136 -11.07 4.60 -18.18
N ILE A 137 -9.98 4.98 -17.46
CA ILE A 137 -10.19 5.58 -16.16
C ILE A 137 -11.04 6.77 -16.52
N LYS A 138 -12.38 6.62 -16.49
CA LYS A 138 -13.28 7.76 -16.47
C LYS A 138 -12.67 8.59 -15.40
N MET A 139 -11.99 9.66 -15.78
CA MET A 139 -11.46 10.63 -14.87
C MET A 139 -12.67 11.12 -14.08
N LYS A 140 -13.00 10.35 -13.03
CA LYS A 140 -13.79 10.91 -11.97
C LYS A 140 -13.03 12.14 -11.56
N THR A 141 -13.72 13.26 -11.50
CA THR A 141 -13.17 14.53 -11.00
C THR A 141 -12.05 14.27 -10.01
N ASP A 142 -10.93 14.96 -10.07
CA ASP A 142 -9.66 14.75 -9.32
C ASP A 142 -9.81 14.26 -7.85
N VAL A 143 -10.92 14.60 -7.22
CA VAL A 143 -11.36 14.20 -5.89
C VAL A 143 -11.57 12.68 -5.75
N GLY A 144 -12.14 12.00 -6.74
CA GLY A 144 -12.39 10.55 -6.67
C GLY A 144 -11.12 9.71 -6.84
N ILE A 145 -10.21 10.13 -7.72
CA ILE A 145 -8.99 9.38 -8.05
C ILE A 145 -8.06 9.27 -6.83
N GLY A 146 -7.84 10.38 -6.14
CA GLY A 146 -6.97 10.38 -4.97
C GLY A 146 -7.48 9.51 -3.81
N GLN A 147 -8.80 9.44 -3.64
CA GLN A 147 -9.43 8.59 -2.63
C GLN A 147 -9.29 7.10 -3.01
N ASP A 148 -9.51 6.76 -4.27
CA ASP A 148 -9.36 5.39 -4.77
C ASP A 148 -7.91 4.89 -4.63
N ILE A 149 -6.92 5.74 -4.91
CA ILE A 149 -5.50 5.42 -4.71
C ILE A 149 -5.22 5.12 -3.23
N MET A 150 -5.71 5.96 -2.31
CA MET A 150 -5.51 5.72 -0.88
C MET A 150 -6.18 4.43 -0.40
N ILE A 151 -7.40 4.15 -0.85
CA ILE A 151 -8.12 2.91 -0.51
C ILE A 151 -7.33 1.69 -1.00
N ARG A 152 -6.84 1.71 -2.25
CA ARG A 152 -6.01 0.63 -2.80
C ARG A 152 -4.71 0.46 -1.99
N SER A 153 -4.04 1.56 -1.65
CA SER A 153 -2.85 1.54 -0.81
C SER A 153 -3.13 0.90 0.55
N PHE A 154 -4.20 1.31 1.22
CA PHE A 154 -4.57 0.74 2.53
C PHE A 154 -4.88 -0.75 2.45
N ARG A 155 -5.60 -1.19 1.42
CA ARG A 155 -5.87 -2.63 1.18
C ARG A 155 -4.59 -3.42 0.91
N THR A 156 -3.64 -2.84 0.16
CA THR A 156 -2.33 -3.46 -0.08
C THR A 156 -1.56 -3.60 1.23
N ILE A 157 -1.44 -2.51 2.00
CA ILE A 157 -0.77 -2.53 3.30
C ILE A 157 -1.42 -3.55 4.23
N GLU A 158 -2.76 -3.58 4.33
CA GLU A 158 -3.48 -4.51 5.19
C GLU A 158 -3.19 -5.99 4.84
N LYS A 159 -3.04 -6.31 3.55
CA LYS A 159 -2.65 -7.66 3.11
C LYS A 159 -1.23 -8.03 3.53
N GLU A 160 -0.32 -7.08 3.58
CA GLU A 160 1.11 -7.29 3.89
C GLU A 160 1.41 -7.22 5.39
N LEU A 161 0.50 -6.71 6.24
CA LEU A 161 0.67 -6.72 7.70
C LEU A 161 0.95 -8.13 8.22
N LYS A 162 1.94 -8.26 9.09
CA LYS A 162 2.29 -9.53 9.75
C LYS A 162 1.21 -9.96 10.75
N ASN A 163 0.76 -9.01 11.59
CA ASN A 163 -0.34 -9.26 12.51
C ASN A 163 -1.67 -8.84 11.87
N LYS A 164 -2.60 -9.79 11.72
CA LYS A 164 -3.94 -9.55 11.18
C LYS A 164 -4.97 -9.19 12.25
N GLU A 165 -4.71 -9.55 13.51
CA GLU A 165 -5.63 -9.38 14.64
C GLU A 165 -5.35 -8.09 15.43
N ILE A 166 -5.20 -6.97 14.71
CA ILE A 166 -5.01 -5.66 15.33
C ILE A 166 -6.38 -4.99 15.52
N PRO A 167 -6.72 -4.48 16.72
CA PRO A 167 -7.95 -3.71 16.93
C PRO A 167 -8.08 -2.56 15.93
N LEU A 168 -9.32 -2.27 15.50
CA LEU A 168 -9.60 -1.34 14.41
C LEU A 168 -8.96 0.04 14.60
N ASP A 169 -9.00 0.58 15.79
CA ASP A 169 -8.44 1.90 16.12
C ASP A 169 -6.92 1.94 15.97
N LYS A 170 -6.22 0.89 16.44
CA LYS A 170 -4.77 0.75 16.26
C LYS A 170 -4.42 0.48 14.81
N LYS A 171 -5.15 -0.43 14.14
CA LYS A 171 -4.95 -0.73 12.73
C LYS A 171 -5.08 0.52 11.87
N TRP A 172 -6.10 1.33 12.12
CA TRP A 172 -6.34 2.55 11.37
C TRP A 172 -5.16 3.53 11.41
N ALA A 173 -4.64 3.83 12.60
CA ALA A 173 -3.47 4.69 12.74
C ALA A 173 -2.20 4.06 12.12
N LEU A 174 -2.04 2.73 12.24
CA LEU A 174 -0.92 2.00 11.65
C LEU A 174 -0.95 2.06 10.11
N LEU A 175 -2.11 1.85 9.49
CA LEU A 175 -2.26 1.96 8.03
C LEU A 175 -1.88 3.36 7.52
N HIS A 176 -2.28 4.41 8.23
CA HIS A 176 -1.87 5.78 7.92
C HIS A 176 -0.36 5.98 8.07
N ALA A 177 0.24 5.46 9.15
CA ALA A 177 1.68 5.57 9.39
C ALA A 177 2.50 4.86 8.30
N ILE A 178 2.14 3.62 7.94
CA ILE A 178 2.80 2.86 6.87
C ILE A 178 2.58 3.53 5.52
N HIS A 179 1.38 3.98 5.20
CA HIS A 179 1.10 4.70 3.96
C HIS A 179 1.97 5.95 3.79
N THR A 180 2.21 6.68 4.88
CA THR A 180 3.02 7.91 4.87
C THR A 180 4.51 7.65 4.72
N THR A 181 5.01 6.54 5.29
CA THR A 181 6.44 6.23 5.38
C THR A 181 6.91 5.17 4.41
N ALA A 182 5.97 4.37 3.84
CA ALA A 182 6.24 3.13 3.11
C ALA A 182 7.12 2.14 3.92
N ASP A 183 7.03 2.17 5.26
CA ASP A 183 7.90 1.43 6.16
C ASP A 183 7.07 0.53 7.08
N PHE A 184 7.11 -0.79 6.84
CA PHE A 184 6.42 -1.79 7.65
C PHE A 184 7.02 -1.99 9.06
N ASP A 185 8.21 -1.43 9.34
CA ASP A 185 8.74 -1.42 10.70
C ASP A 185 7.84 -0.63 11.68
N MET A 186 6.93 0.17 11.15
CA MET A 186 5.89 0.84 11.96
C MET A 186 5.06 -0.15 12.80
N GLU A 187 4.87 -1.40 12.36
CA GLU A 187 4.22 -2.45 13.15
C GLU A 187 4.96 -2.70 14.47
N ASN A 188 6.29 -2.57 14.46
CA ASN A 188 7.15 -2.86 15.59
C ASN A 188 7.39 -1.65 16.50
N ILE A 189 7.27 -0.43 16.00
CA ILE A 189 7.68 0.79 16.72
C ILE A 189 6.53 1.75 17.03
N LEU A 190 5.38 1.63 16.37
CA LEU A 190 4.21 2.44 16.71
C LEU A 190 3.47 1.79 17.90
N ARG A 191 3.50 2.45 19.04
CA ARG A 191 2.75 2.07 20.25
C ARG A 191 1.54 2.97 20.38
N ILE A 192 0.37 2.35 20.46
CA ILE A 192 -0.93 3.00 20.60
C ILE A 192 -1.61 2.42 21.83
N ASP A 193 -1.97 3.26 22.78
CA ASP A 193 -2.73 2.83 23.94
C ASP A 193 -4.10 2.29 23.49
N ASP A 194 -4.69 1.40 24.29
CA ASP A 194 -5.97 0.81 23.99
C ASP A 194 -7.04 1.91 23.86
N HIS A 195 -7.77 1.84 22.75
CA HIS A 195 -8.83 2.81 22.41
C HIS A 195 -8.38 4.28 22.27
N ALA A 196 -7.08 4.57 22.21
CA ALA A 196 -6.60 5.96 22.18
C ALA A 196 -7.14 6.74 20.97
N VAL A 197 -7.11 6.16 19.77
CA VAL A 197 -7.61 6.83 18.56
C VAL A 197 -9.11 7.08 18.64
N ALA A 198 -9.89 6.06 19.04
CA ALA A 198 -11.34 6.17 19.19
C ALA A 198 -11.75 7.17 20.28
N SER A 199 -11.03 7.14 21.43
CA SER A 199 -11.28 8.05 22.56
C SER A 199 -11.01 9.51 22.18
N LEU A 200 -9.88 9.78 21.52
CA LEU A 200 -9.53 11.13 21.07
C LEU A 200 -10.51 11.66 20.02
N TYR A 201 -10.87 10.81 19.04
CA TYR A 201 -11.94 11.17 18.09
C TYR A 201 -13.26 11.51 18.79
N GLY A 202 -13.67 10.70 19.78
CA GLY A 202 -14.86 10.94 20.57
C GLY A 202 -14.82 12.26 21.32
N LYS A 203 -13.69 12.61 21.97
CA LYS A 203 -13.51 13.91 22.65
C LYS A 203 -13.62 15.08 21.67
N PHE A 204 -13.05 14.96 20.47
CA PHE A 204 -13.18 15.96 19.42
C PHE A 204 -14.62 16.12 18.95
N SER A 205 -15.31 15.03 18.66
CA SER A 205 -16.69 15.05 18.17
C SER A 205 -17.68 15.62 19.18
N ARG A 206 -17.44 15.42 20.48
CA ARG A 206 -18.27 15.99 21.56
C ARG A 206 -17.87 17.42 21.93
N GLY A 207 -16.81 17.96 21.33
CA GLY A 207 -16.30 19.29 21.63
C GLY A 207 -15.61 19.44 22.99
N GLU A 208 -15.24 18.33 23.63
CA GLU A 208 -14.48 18.32 24.89
C GLU A 208 -13.03 18.81 24.68
N VAL A 209 -12.51 18.64 23.49
CA VAL A 209 -11.18 19.11 23.05
C VAL A 209 -11.34 19.93 21.78
N ARG A 210 -10.92 21.18 21.81
CA ARG A 210 -11.03 22.13 20.70
C ARG A 210 -9.69 22.58 20.14
N THR A 211 -8.58 22.20 20.79
CA THR A 211 -7.26 22.69 20.44
C THR A 211 -6.26 21.55 20.30
N ILE A 212 -5.48 21.61 19.23
CA ILE A 212 -4.31 20.77 19.00
C ILE A 212 -3.09 21.68 19.07
N ILE A 213 -2.10 21.32 19.89
CA ILE A 213 -0.83 22.03 20.02
C ILE A 213 0.26 21.22 19.32
N THR A 214 1.02 21.87 18.45
CA THR A 214 2.17 21.25 17.78
C THR A 214 3.46 21.91 18.23
N ASP A 215 4.55 21.13 18.27
CA ASP A 215 5.90 21.62 18.64
C ASP A 215 6.52 22.52 17.55
N VAL A 216 6.18 22.24 16.29
CA VAL A 216 6.70 22.98 15.13
C VAL A 216 5.62 23.24 14.07
N THR A 217 5.78 24.30 13.30
CA THR A 217 4.82 24.70 12.24
C THR A 217 4.68 23.67 11.14
N MET A 218 5.74 22.90 10.86
CA MET A 218 5.70 21.82 9.86
C MET A 218 4.68 20.72 10.24
N ALA A 219 4.58 20.37 11.53
CA ALA A 219 3.58 19.42 11.98
C ALA A 219 2.17 19.98 11.84
N ALA A 220 1.95 21.26 12.21
CA ALA A 220 0.66 21.94 12.03
C ALA A 220 0.23 21.99 10.56
N SER A 221 1.16 22.27 9.64
CA SER A 221 0.88 22.38 8.21
C SER A 221 0.44 21.06 7.56
N GLY A 222 0.81 19.92 8.13
CA GLY A 222 0.43 18.59 7.64
C GLY A 222 -0.96 18.15 8.10
N ILE A 223 -1.62 18.87 9.03
CA ILE A 223 -2.94 18.53 9.52
C ILE A 223 -4.01 19.07 8.56
N ARG A 224 -5.00 18.23 8.23
CA ARG A 224 -6.04 18.52 7.23
C ARG A 224 -6.97 19.61 7.69
N LYS A 225 -6.95 20.76 7.00
CA LYS A 225 -7.76 21.94 7.32
C LYS A 225 -9.27 21.67 7.26
N GLY A 226 -9.74 20.97 6.22
CA GLY A 226 -11.17 20.66 6.07
C GLY A 226 -11.69 19.75 7.19
N ALA A 227 -10.89 18.77 7.66
CA ALA A 227 -11.26 17.93 8.80
C ALA A 227 -11.35 18.75 10.09
N LEU A 228 -10.41 19.67 10.31
CA LEU A 228 -10.42 20.59 11.46
C LEU A 228 -11.66 21.48 11.46
N GLN A 229 -12.00 22.06 10.30
CA GLN A 229 -13.19 22.92 10.16
C GLN A 229 -14.49 22.19 10.46
N ARG A 230 -14.64 20.95 9.92
CA ARG A 230 -15.86 20.14 10.16
C ARG A 230 -16.09 19.82 11.63
N ILE A 231 -15.02 19.62 12.39
CA ILE A 231 -15.11 19.24 13.81
C ILE A 231 -15.01 20.47 14.74
N GLY A 232 -14.63 21.62 14.20
CA GLY A 232 -14.46 22.86 14.97
C GLY A 232 -13.22 22.83 15.87
N ILE A 233 -12.08 22.34 15.35
CA ILE A 233 -10.81 22.25 16.07
C ILE A 233 -9.84 23.29 15.51
N GLU A 234 -9.09 23.91 16.42
CA GLU A 234 -8.00 24.83 16.12
C GLU A 234 -6.65 24.16 16.31
N VAL A 235 -5.70 24.44 15.40
CA VAL A 235 -4.30 24.02 15.56
C VAL A 235 -3.45 25.23 15.87
N LYS A 236 -2.68 25.15 16.95
CA LYS A 236 -1.75 26.21 17.39
C LYS A 236 -0.33 25.71 17.48
N CYS A 237 0.59 26.59 17.08
CA CYS A 237 2.04 26.40 17.25
C CYS A 237 2.65 27.68 17.78
N TYR A 238 3.21 27.64 18.96
CA TYR A 238 3.77 28.80 19.65
C TYR A 238 5.22 29.09 19.28
N LEU A 239 5.83 28.32 18.36
CA LEU A 239 7.24 28.45 18.01
C LEU A 239 7.65 29.84 17.50
N GLN A 240 6.73 30.53 16.83
CA GLN A 240 6.94 31.87 16.23
C GLN A 240 6.31 33.00 17.04
N ASP A 241 5.68 32.72 18.18
CA ASP A 241 5.11 33.72 19.06
C ASP A 241 6.24 34.55 19.70
N GLU A 242 6.12 35.87 19.66
CA GLU A 242 7.13 36.78 20.21
C GLU A 242 7.40 36.51 21.71
N ARG A 243 6.37 36.19 22.48
CA ARG A 243 6.47 35.80 23.87
C ARG A 243 7.33 34.55 24.08
N THR A 244 7.28 33.63 23.12
CA THR A 244 8.12 32.42 23.12
C THR A 244 9.60 32.77 22.98
N VAL A 245 9.93 33.69 22.09
CA VAL A 245 11.30 34.15 21.87
C VAL A 245 11.84 34.82 23.11
N GLN A 246 11.05 35.74 23.71
CA GLN A 246 11.41 36.43 24.96
C GLN A 246 11.62 35.44 26.10
N LEU A 247 10.66 34.54 26.36
CA LEU A 247 10.72 33.54 27.43
C LEU A 247 11.92 32.60 27.25
N ALA A 248 12.21 32.19 26.03
CA ALA A 248 13.36 31.33 25.72
C ALA A 248 14.69 32.00 26.09
N THR A 249 14.83 33.29 25.74
CA THR A 249 16.01 34.09 26.05
C THR A 249 16.16 34.31 27.55
N GLU A 250 15.11 34.71 28.25
CA GLU A 250 15.10 34.98 29.67
C GLU A 250 15.43 33.74 30.52
N LYS A 251 14.94 32.58 30.10
CA LYS A 251 15.11 31.31 30.85
C LYS A 251 16.27 30.45 30.38
N GLY A 252 16.95 30.80 29.29
CA GLY A 252 18.03 30.01 28.72
C GLY A 252 17.59 28.62 28.24
N ILE A 253 16.37 28.54 27.66
CA ILE A 253 15.76 27.30 27.17
C ILE A 253 15.49 27.39 25.66
N THR A 254 15.18 26.24 25.04
CA THR A 254 14.83 26.24 23.60
C THR A 254 13.49 26.95 23.35
N ARG A 255 13.34 27.56 22.16
CA ARG A 255 12.04 28.15 21.79
C ARG A 255 10.90 27.13 21.81
N THR A 256 11.15 25.88 21.46
CA THR A 256 10.13 24.82 21.51
C THR A 256 9.70 24.51 22.97
N GLN A 257 10.62 24.51 23.94
CA GLN A 257 10.27 24.40 25.37
C GLN A 257 9.45 25.60 25.86
N ALA A 258 9.89 26.82 25.51
CA ALA A 258 9.17 28.02 25.88
C ALA A 258 7.76 28.04 25.28
N GLY A 259 7.61 27.65 24.02
CA GLY A 259 6.32 27.53 23.35
C GLY A 259 5.38 26.54 24.02
N ILE A 260 5.87 25.39 24.52
CA ILE A 260 5.04 24.44 25.29
C ILE A 260 4.64 25.02 26.63
N ARG A 261 5.50 25.80 27.31
CA ARG A 261 5.10 26.49 28.56
C ARG A 261 3.94 27.44 28.35
N LEU A 262 3.98 28.26 27.30
CA LEU A 262 2.89 29.17 26.94
C LEU A 262 1.63 28.39 26.55
N ALA A 263 1.79 27.36 25.70
CA ALA A 263 0.68 26.53 25.28
C ALA A 263 -0.05 25.86 26.45
N VAL A 264 0.68 25.37 27.45
CA VAL A 264 0.09 24.75 28.65
C VAL A 264 -0.65 25.77 29.51
N GLN A 265 -0.18 27.01 29.60
CA GLN A 265 -0.89 28.08 30.33
C GLN A 265 -2.27 28.40 29.69
N GLU A 266 -2.34 28.40 28.38
CA GLU A 266 -3.54 28.76 27.64
C GLU A 266 -4.45 27.54 27.35
N HIS A 267 -3.87 26.36 27.13
CA HIS A 267 -4.55 25.14 26.69
C HIS A 267 -4.11 23.88 27.43
N PRO A 268 -4.22 23.81 28.76
CA PRO A 268 -3.68 22.70 29.58
C PRO A 268 -4.25 21.33 29.23
N SER A 269 -5.43 21.27 28.59
CA SER A 269 -6.15 20.04 28.22
C SER A 269 -6.18 19.75 26.70
N ALA A 270 -5.33 20.41 25.91
CA ALA A 270 -5.25 20.18 24.48
C ALA A 270 -4.71 18.78 24.13
N LEU A 271 -4.84 18.37 22.84
CA LEU A 271 -4.01 17.30 22.27
C LEU A 271 -2.64 17.88 21.93
N TYR A 272 -1.58 17.32 22.51
CA TYR A 272 -0.19 17.73 22.25
C TYR A 272 0.50 16.80 21.25
N VAL A 273 1.13 17.39 20.24
CA VAL A 273 1.68 16.68 19.07
C VAL A 273 3.14 17.10 18.87
N PHE A 274 4.03 16.12 18.95
CA PHE A 274 5.48 16.34 18.84
C PHE A 274 6.02 15.58 17.63
N GLY A 275 6.51 16.31 16.63
CA GLY A 275 7.08 15.73 15.42
C GLY A 275 8.58 15.97 15.28
N ASN A 276 9.15 16.95 16.01
CA ASN A 276 10.53 17.34 15.81
C ASN A 276 11.32 17.54 17.11
N ALA A 277 10.75 18.18 18.14
CA ALA A 277 11.48 18.68 19.29
C ALA A 277 11.37 17.76 20.53
N PRO A 278 12.38 16.93 20.84
CA PRO A 278 12.39 16.11 22.04
C PRO A 278 12.37 16.96 23.33
N THR A 279 13.04 18.11 23.31
CA THR A 279 13.06 19.03 24.47
C THR A 279 11.69 19.59 24.81
N ALA A 280 10.84 19.84 23.80
CA ALA A 280 9.46 20.26 23.99
C ALA A 280 8.60 19.15 24.63
N LEU A 281 8.79 17.89 24.20
CA LEU A 281 8.12 16.75 24.79
C LEU A 281 8.54 16.52 26.24
N MET A 282 9.83 16.66 26.55
CA MET A 282 10.35 16.57 27.92
C MET A 282 9.74 17.68 28.80
N GLU A 283 9.64 18.90 28.29
CA GLU A 283 9.01 20.04 29.00
C GLU A 283 7.54 19.75 29.33
N LEU A 284 6.77 19.18 28.35
CA LEU A 284 5.38 18.80 28.64
C LEU A 284 5.32 17.74 29.76
N CYS A 285 6.18 16.73 29.73
CA CYS A 285 6.24 15.71 30.77
C CYS A 285 6.49 16.30 32.17
N ASP A 286 7.39 17.28 32.27
CA ASP A 286 7.66 17.98 33.51
C ASP A 286 6.47 18.82 33.99
N LEU A 287 5.75 19.46 33.07
CA LEU A 287 4.54 20.23 33.40
C LEU A 287 3.39 19.33 33.86
N ILE A 288 3.25 18.14 33.27
CA ILE A 288 2.27 17.13 33.71
C ILE A 288 2.60 16.67 35.14
N ARG A 289 3.86 16.34 35.42
CA ARG A 289 4.31 15.91 36.76
C ARG A 289 4.08 16.99 37.83
N LYS A 290 4.17 18.26 37.45
CA LYS A 290 3.88 19.42 38.32
C LYS A 290 2.38 19.75 38.43
N GLY A 291 1.51 18.95 37.83
CA GLY A 291 0.07 19.19 37.83
C GLY A 291 -0.39 20.42 37.05
N LYS A 292 0.48 20.96 36.16
CA LYS A 292 0.17 22.17 35.37
C LYS A 292 -0.50 21.86 34.03
N ALA A 293 -0.39 20.63 33.55
CA ALA A 293 -1.01 20.16 32.31
C ALA A 293 -1.76 18.84 32.54
N ILE A 294 -2.94 18.72 31.94
CA ILE A 294 -3.75 17.50 31.90
C ILE A 294 -4.14 17.26 30.42
N PRO A 295 -3.20 16.87 29.57
CA PRO A 295 -3.46 16.71 28.15
C PRO A 295 -4.62 15.75 27.85
N ALA A 296 -5.44 16.07 26.84
CA ALA A 296 -6.45 15.14 26.34
C ALA A 296 -5.81 13.90 25.69
N GLY A 297 -4.59 14.06 25.19
CA GLY A 297 -3.75 13.02 24.63
C GLY A 297 -2.40 13.55 24.20
N ILE A 298 -1.47 12.63 23.88
CA ILE A 298 -0.11 12.94 23.42
C ILE A 298 0.24 12.13 22.19
N ILE A 299 0.72 12.78 21.12
CA ILE A 299 1.37 12.13 19.99
C ILE A 299 2.88 12.40 20.12
N ALA A 300 3.66 11.37 20.44
CA ALA A 300 5.09 11.44 20.67
C ALA A 300 5.87 10.83 19.50
N ALA A 301 6.15 11.63 18.48
CA ALA A 301 6.85 11.24 17.27
C ALA A 301 8.06 12.13 16.94
N PRO A 302 8.83 12.70 17.91
CA PRO A 302 10.02 13.44 17.54
C PRO A 302 11.02 12.52 16.84
N VAL A 303 11.76 13.06 15.86
CA VAL A 303 12.81 12.36 15.10
C VAL A 303 14.19 12.89 15.50
N GLY A 304 15.20 12.02 15.53
CA GLY A 304 16.58 12.47 15.72
C GLY A 304 17.44 11.53 16.57
N PHE A 305 18.56 12.08 17.05
CA PHE A 305 19.62 11.27 17.66
C PHE A 305 19.96 11.69 19.12
N VAL A 306 19.55 12.89 19.54
CA VAL A 306 19.85 13.43 20.87
C VAL A 306 18.55 13.59 21.64
N HIS A 307 18.47 12.96 22.81
CA HIS A 307 17.32 12.97 23.73
C HIS A 307 15.98 12.49 23.15
N VAL A 308 15.96 11.95 21.95
CA VAL A 308 14.71 11.53 21.28
C VAL A 308 14.09 10.33 21.98
N GLN A 309 14.89 9.29 22.25
CA GLN A 309 14.38 8.07 22.89
C GLN A 309 14.00 8.34 24.35
N GLU A 310 14.81 9.10 25.05
CA GLU A 310 14.55 9.50 26.45
C GLU A 310 13.23 10.26 26.56
N SER A 311 13.00 11.25 25.68
CA SER A 311 11.75 12.03 25.67
C SER A 311 10.50 11.16 25.49
N LYS A 312 10.58 10.15 24.63
CA LYS A 312 9.49 9.20 24.38
C LYS A 312 9.27 8.25 25.57
N HIS A 313 10.35 7.85 26.24
CA HIS A 313 10.23 7.04 27.47
C HIS A 313 9.58 7.82 28.60
N MET A 314 9.83 9.13 28.72
CA MET A 314 9.21 9.99 29.76
C MET A 314 7.69 10.06 29.64
N VAL A 315 7.11 9.80 28.46
CA VAL A 315 5.65 9.83 28.25
C VAL A 315 4.98 8.55 28.73
N LYS A 316 5.65 7.40 28.70
CA LYS A 316 5.07 6.08 29.00
C LYS A 316 4.39 5.98 30.38
N PRO A 317 4.92 6.55 31.47
CA PRO A 317 4.32 6.44 32.80
C PRO A 317 2.95 7.13 32.95
N PHE A 318 2.55 8.01 32.05
CA PHE A 318 1.25 8.71 32.14
C PHE A 318 0.11 7.83 31.65
N VAL A 319 -0.21 6.77 32.36
CA VAL A 319 -1.19 5.73 31.93
C VAL A 319 -2.60 6.25 31.71
N SER A 320 -2.99 7.33 32.40
CA SER A 320 -4.33 7.95 32.25
C SER A 320 -4.47 8.85 31.02
N ILE A 321 -3.37 9.18 30.32
CA ILE A 321 -3.37 10.05 29.16
C ILE A 321 -3.24 9.19 27.91
N PRO A 322 -4.25 9.18 27.02
CA PRO A 322 -4.19 8.46 25.73
C PRO A 322 -2.98 8.91 24.92
N LYS A 323 -2.18 7.97 24.41
CA LYS A 323 -0.98 8.32 23.65
C LYS A 323 -0.70 7.42 22.48
N LEU A 324 -0.06 8.02 21.48
CA LEU A 324 0.53 7.35 20.33
C LEU A 324 2.03 7.70 20.33
N ILE A 325 2.89 6.69 20.35
CA ILE A 325 4.34 6.85 20.46
C ILE A 325 5.03 6.13 19.31
N ILE A 326 5.87 6.81 18.56
CA ILE A 326 6.81 6.18 17.63
C ILE A 326 8.10 5.89 18.38
N GLU A 327 8.35 4.65 18.73
CA GLU A 327 9.54 4.26 19.51
C GLU A 327 10.85 4.45 18.73
N GLY A 328 11.97 4.48 19.44
CA GLY A 328 13.30 4.63 18.84
C GLY A 328 13.54 6.04 18.28
N ARG A 329 14.37 6.12 17.24
CA ARG A 329 14.82 7.37 16.62
C ARG A 329 13.95 7.86 15.48
N LYS A 330 13.11 6.98 14.89
CA LYS A 330 12.19 7.31 13.81
C LYS A 330 11.07 8.21 14.33
N GLY A 331 10.48 8.99 13.42
CA GLY A 331 9.41 9.95 13.71
C GLY A 331 9.37 11.01 12.62
N GLY A 332 9.01 12.22 13.00
CA GLY A 332 9.00 13.38 12.12
C GLY A 332 7.64 14.10 12.08
N SER A 333 7.68 15.37 11.70
CA SER A 333 6.49 16.23 11.62
C SER A 333 5.41 15.67 10.70
N ASN A 334 5.81 15.06 9.58
CA ASN A 334 4.89 14.43 8.65
C ASN A 334 4.14 13.26 9.31
N LEU A 335 4.88 12.38 10.00
CA LEU A 335 4.30 11.24 10.69
C LEU A 335 3.40 11.66 11.86
N ALA A 336 3.82 12.68 12.62
CA ALA A 336 3.01 13.25 13.70
C ALA A 336 1.69 13.81 13.17
N ALA A 337 1.72 14.59 12.09
CA ALA A 337 0.52 15.11 11.43
C ALA A 337 -0.37 13.99 10.87
N THR A 338 0.23 12.95 10.32
CA THR A 338 -0.49 11.77 9.81
C THR A 338 -1.28 11.06 10.92
N LEU A 339 -0.69 10.90 12.10
CA LEU A 339 -1.39 10.31 13.26
C LEU A 339 -2.57 11.18 13.73
N VAL A 340 -2.42 12.51 13.70
CA VAL A 340 -3.57 13.43 13.93
C VAL A 340 -4.64 13.23 12.87
N ASN A 341 -4.27 13.18 11.60
CA ASN A 341 -5.22 12.97 10.50
C ASN A 341 -5.95 11.63 10.62
N ALA A 342 -5.28 10.58 11.08
CA ALA A 342 -5.92 9.30 11.38
C ALA A 342 -6.98 9.43 12.48
N ILE A 343 -6.72 10.20 13.52
CA ILE A 343 -7.70 10.47 14.57
C ILE A 343 -8.90 11.27 14.01
N LEU A 344 -8.63 12.35 13.25
CA LEU A 344 -9.68 13.22 12.69
C LEU A 344 -10.64 12.51 11.73
N CYS A 345 -10.18 11.45 11.02
CA CYS A 345 -11.00 10.68 10.09
C CYS A 345 -11.34 9.26 10.61
N TYR A 346 -11.28 9.03 11.92
CA TYR A 346 -11.56 7.72 12.49
C TYR A 346 -12.98 7.20 12.23
N ASN A 347 -13.95 8.09 12.01
CA ASN A 347 -15.31 7.69 11.63
C ASN A 347 -15.34 6.85 10.34
N ASP A 348 -14.37 7.05 9.45
CA ASP A 348 -14.27 6.38 8.16
C ASP A 348 -13.49 5.06 8.22
N ALA A 349 -12.95 4.70 9.40
CA ALA A 349 -12.08 3.54 9.58
C ALA A 349 -12.77 2.21 9.20
N LYS A 350 -14.04 2.02 9.57
CA LYS A 350 -14.81 0.81 9.25
C LYS A 350 -14.99 0.58 7.76
N GLN A 351 -15.01 1.65 6.96
CA GLN A 351 -15.18 1.59 5.51
C GLN A 351 -13.85 1.64 4.76
N LEU A 352 -12.71 1.70 5.48
CA LEU A 352 -11.38 1.94 4.92
C LEU A 352 -11.36 3.16 3.98
N LYS A 353 -12.16 4.18 4.27
CA LYS A 353 -12.18 5.42 3.50
C LYS A 353 -11.33 6.46 4.21
N PRO A 354 -10.01 6.54 3.91
CA PRO A 354 -9.19 7.60 4.46
C PRO A 354 -9.69 8.92 3.89
N GLY A 355 -10.39 9.72 4.73
CA GLY A 355 -10.96 10.98 4.32
C GLY A 355 -9.90 11.85 3.61
N ARG A 356 -10.12 12.15 2.35
CA ARG A 356 -9.54 13.35 1.74
C ARG A 356 -10.61 14.41 1.81
N ASP A 357 -10.24 15.54 2.38
CA ASP A 357 -11.06 16.73 2.27
C ASP A 357 -11.19 17.10 0.79
N VAL A 358 -12.39 17.12 0.35
CA VAL A 358 -12.80 17.69 -0.92
C VAL A 358 -13.12 19.15 -0.66
#